data_639421a17a3118c3fd17af43b239bacf
#
_entry.id   639421a17a3118c3fd17af43b239bacf
#
_cell.length_a   1.000
_cell.length_b   1.000
_cell.length_c   1.000
_cell.angle_alpha   90.00
_cell.angle_beta   90.00
_cell.angle_gamma   90.00
#
_symmetry.space_group_name_H-M   'P 1'
#
loop_
_entity.id
_entity.type
_entity.pdbx_description
1 polymer ?
#
loop_
_entity_poly.entity_id
_entity_poly.type
_entity_poly.pdbx_seq_one_letter_code
_entity_poly.pdbx_strand_id
1 'polypeptide(L)'
;MSKPILDINQQIQHMKKKGYKFNLLSEEDAREHLLKHNNFFKLTCYRKNFSKYTHGKKEGEYENLEFAYLKELACIDTAIRVLLMKMTLDIEHFLKVRFMKEMEEQISSGQDGYQLLRDYLEDADNTDVAEKENNKEKRKEQYNRMISQNRKNSYCGDLIKKYEHDMPVWVYIELVSFGDLKDLISYCKEKKNWNSLNDIDIQSLDRVRQLRNACAHNNAIINNLTPVGRERQSGSPKFITDFIIKLGNIKKVNRKKKLSNPRINQIIHLLYNYCNLVPDGETKKTRIDELKKLIIERIPQHKEYFSENDLLRSTYLFFHTIVRGIDKTFSIDELDS
;
A
#
# COMPACT_ATOMS: atom_id res chain seq x y z
N MET A 1 22.86 2.30 24.67
CA MET A 1 23.20 3.75 24.71
C MET A 1 22.10 4.50 23.97
N SER A 2 21.47 5.48 24.63
CA SER A 2 20.51 6.40 23.97
C SER A 2 21.27 7.32 23.01
N LYS A 3 20.72 7.51 21.81
CA LYS A 3 21.28 8.48 20.85
C LYS A 3 20.65 9.84 21.13
N PRO A 4 21.46 10.88 21.42
CA PRO A 4 20.92 12.22 21.63
C PRO A 4 20.29 12.77 20.33
N ILE A 5 19.37 13.70 20.49
CA ILE A 5 18.84 14.47 19.37
C ILE A 5 19.96 15.40 18.86
N LEU A 6 20.11 15.49 17.55
CA LEU A 6 21.11 16.34 16.90
C LEU A 6 20.49 17.68 16.53
N ASP A 7 21.15 18.79 16.82
CA ASP A 7 20.78 20.08 16.24
C ASP A 7 21.07 20.10 14.73
N ILE A 8 20.59 21.13 14.03
CA ILE A 8 20.68 21.22 12.58
C ILE A 8 22.14 21.21 12.07
N ASN A 9 23.07 21.85 12.79
CA ASN A 9 24.47 21.86 12.42
C ASN A 9 25.10 20.48 12.59
N GLN A 10 24.80 19.82 13.70
CA GLN A 10 25.23 18.46 13.98
C GLN A 10 24.67 17.47 12.95
N GLN A 11 23.40 17.66 12.50
CA GLN A 11 22.81 16.84 11.45
C GLN A 11 23.59 16.96 10.13
N ILE A 12 23.90 18.19 9.68
CA ILE A 12 24.70 18.43 8.46
C ILE A 12 26.10 17.81 8.61
N GLN A 13 26.77 18.04 9.74
CA GLN A 13 28.09 17.45 9.99
C GLN A 13 28.05 15.92 10.01
N HIS A 14 26.99 15.34 10.59
CA HIS A 14 26.80 13.90 10.56
C HIS A 14 26.62 13.36 9.13
N MET A 15 25.86 14.06 8.28
CA MET A 15 25.70 13.69 6.88
C MET A 15 27.03 13.75 6.13
N LYS A 16 27.81 14.82 6.29
CA LYS A 16 29.17 14.98 5.69
C LYS A 16 30.09 13.83 6.10
N LYS A 17 30.15 13.48 7.39
CA LYS A 17 30.91 12.33 7.92
C LYS A 17 30.48 10.99 7.33
N LYS A 18 29.26 10.90 6.79
CA LYS A 18 28.71 9.69 6.13
C LYS A 18 28.85 9.73 4.61
N GLY A 19 29.56 10.72 4.04
CA GLY A 19 29.83 10.82 2.62
C GLY A 19 28.71 11.46 1.80
N TYR A 20 27.79 12.20 2.46
CA TYR A 20 26.78 12.98 1.71
C TYR A 20 27.47 14.19 1.06
N LYS A 21 27.09 14.45 -0.18
CA LYS A 21 27.56 15.61 -0.94
C LYS A 21 26.49 16.69 -1.00
N PHE A 22 26.93 17.94 -1.15
CA PHE A 22 26.10 19.14 -1.22
C PHE A 22 26.50 19.98 -2.44
N ASN A 23 26.81 19.32 -3.58
CA ASN A 23 27.25 19.99 -4.80
C ASN A 23 26.08 20.53 -5.62
N LEU A 24 24.94 19.80 -5.63
CA LEU A 24 23.73 20.16 -6.37
C LEU A 24 22.78 21.05 -5.56
N LEU A 25 22.95 21.07 -4.26
CA LEU A 25 22.17 21.89 -3.34
C LEU A 25 23.07 22.27 -2.17
N SER A 26 23.14 23.58 -1.86
CA SER A 26 24.06 24.09 -0.83
C SER A 26 23.72 23.55 0.57
N GLU A 27 24.70 23.61 1.49
CA GLU A 27 24.46 23.23 2.89
C GLU A 27 23.42 24.15 3.54
N GLU A 28 23.34 25.40 3.16
CA GLU A 28 22.34 26.35 3.67
C GLU A 28 20.93 25.97 3.21
N ASP A 29 20.73 25.67 1.92
CA ASP A 29 19.46 25.17 1.40
C ASP A 29 19.06 23.85 2.05
N ALA A 30 20.05 22.97 2.34
CA ALA A 30 19.80 21.72 3.04
C ALA A 30 19.34 21.93 4.48
N ARG A 31 19.93 22.91 5.21
CA ARG A 31 19.48 23.33 6.55
C ARG A 31 18.05 23.85 6.52
N GLU A 32 17.77 24.76 5.60
CA GLU A 32 16.42 25.31 5.44
C GLU A 32 15.40 24.20 5.14
N HIS A 33 15.75 23.27 4.23
CA HIS A 33 14.89 22.13 3.91
C HIS A 33 14.59 21.25 5.12
N LEU A 34 15.61 20.94 5.95
CA LEU A 34 15.45 20.13 7.15
C LEU A 34 14.67 20.85 8.26
N LEU A 35 14.72 22.18 8.30
CA LEU A 35 13.96 22.97 9.29
C LEU A 35 12.51 23.21 8.90
N LYS A 36 12.21 23.36 7.59
CA LYS A 36 10.89 23.82 7.13
C LYS A 36 10.08 22.78 6.38
N HIS A 37 10.73 21.83 5.68
CA HIS A 37 10.03 20.97 4.71
C HIS A 37 10.06 19.48 5.06
N ASN A 38 11.14 19.01 5.72
CA ASN A 38 11.23 17.59 6.07
C ASN A 38 12.16 17.39 7.26
N ASN A 39 11.87 16.46 8.15
CA ASN A 39 12.77 16.15 9.25
C ASN A 39 13.92 15.22 8.81
N PHE A 40 15.05 15.33 9.50
CA PHE A 40 16.26 14.56 9.25
C PHE A 40 16.02 13.05 9.20
N PHE A 41 15.25 12.51 10.14
CA PHE A 41 15.01 11.06 10.25
C PHE A 41 14.27 10.55 9.02
N LYS A 42 13.20 11.25 8.61
CA LYS A 42 12.39 10.87 7.45
C LYS A 42 13.17 11.03 6.14
N LEU A 43 13.84 12.15 5.94
CA LEU A 43 14.61 12.39 4.73
C LEU A 43 15.74 11.35 4.56
N THR A 44 16.49 11.10 5.62
CA THR A 44 17.62 10.18 5.56
C THR A 44 17.22 8.69 5.44
N CYS A 45 15.95 8.32 5.55
CA CYS A 45 15.53 6.92 5.36
C CYS A 45 15.80 6.42 3.92
N TYR A 46 15.74 7.32 2.91
CA TYR A 46 15.96 6.98 1.50
C TYR A 46 17.42 6.61 1.18
N ARG A 47 18.39 6.95 2.04
CA ARG A 47 19.79 6.55 1.90
C ARG A 47 20.00 5.05 1.78
N LYS A 48 19.03 4.25 2.26
CA LYS A 48 19.07 2.77 2.16
C LYS A 48 19.01 2.25 0.73
N ASN A 49 18.70 3.10 -0.24
CA ASN A 49 18.73 2.77 -1.67
C ASN A 49 20.12 3.01 -2.30
N PHE A 50 21.09 3.52 -1.56
CA PHE A 50 22.41 3.85 -2.05
C PHE A 50 23.48 2.93 -1.43
N SER A 51 24.46 2.56 -2.25
CA SER A 51 25.60 1.76 -1.83
C SER A 51 26.55 2.54 -0.92
N LYS A 52 27.37 1.78 -0.21
CA LYS A 52 28.46 2.32 0.60
C LYS A 52 29.77 1.70 0.16
N TYR A 53 30.84 2.45 0.32
CA TYR A 53 32.19 1.91 0.18
C TYR A 53 32.39 0.76 1.17
N THR A 54 32.83 -0.38 0.66
CA THR A 54 33.07 -1.59 1.46
C THR A 54 34.51 -1.72 1.92
N HIS A 55 35.43 -0.94 1.32
CA HIS A 55 36.87 -1.00 1.61
C HIS A 55 37.52 0.36 1.45
N GLY A 56 38.72 0.53 2.07
CA GLY A 56 39.56 1.69 1.93
C GLY A 56 39.22 2.83 2.89
N LYS A 57 39.84 4.02 2.63
CA LYS A 57 39.73 5.19 3.53
C LYS A 57 38.32 5.73 3.71
N LYS A 58 37.40 5.42 2.79
CA LYS A 58 36.00 5.88 2.80
C LYS A 58 35.02 4.76 3.23
N GLU A 59 35.51 3.66 3.78
CA GLU A 59 34.68 2.56 4.21
C GLU A 59 33.52 3.03 5.12
N GLY A 60 32.29 2.60 4.78
CA GLY A 60 31.06 2.96 5.48
C GLY A 60 30.44 4.31 5.09
N GLU A 61 31.11 5.12 4.24
CA GLU A 61 30.53 6.30 3.60
C GLU A 61 29.64 5.89 2.41
N TYR A 62 28.67 6.73 2.06
CA TYR A 62 27.82 6.50 0.87
C TYR A 62 28.58 6.86 -0.41
N GLU A 63 28.37 6.03 -1.44
CA GLU A 63 28.89 6.28 -2.78
C GLU A 63 27.96 7.25 -3.50
N ASN A 64 28.52 8.38 -3.96
CA ASN A 64 27.84 9.38 -4.80
C ASN A 64 26.44 9.81 -4.30
N LEU A 65 26.26 9.93 -2.99
CA LEU A 65 24.99 10.35 -2.41
C LEU A 65 24.92 11.88 -2.25
N GLU A 66 24.15 12.54 -3.08
CA GLU A 66 23.82 13.96 -2.96
C GLU A 66 22.60 14.18 -2.06
N PHE A 67 22.60 15.27 -1.30
CA PHE A 67 21.41 15.68 -0.53
C PHE A 67 20.21 15.91 -1.45
N ALA A 68 20.43 16.50 -2.61
CA ALA A 68 19.40 16.72 -3.64
C ALA A 68 18.68 15.43 -4.06
N TYR A 69 19.38 14.29 -4.11
CA TYR A 69 18.78 12.99 -4.45
C TYR A 69 17.76 12.53 -3.41
N LEU A 70 18.05 12.75 -2.12
CA LEU A 70 17.13 12.41 -1.04
C LEU A 70 15.90 13.32 -1.04
N LYS A 71 16.09 14.61 -1.33
CA LYS A 71 15.00 15.58 -1.50
C LYS A 71 14.07 15.15 -2.63
N GLU A 72 14.60 14.79 -3.78
CA GLU A 72 13.82 14.33 -4.93
C GLU A 72 13.10 13.02 -4.62
N LEU A 73 13.75 12.04 -3.99
CA LEU A 73 13.09 10.80 -3.56
C LEU A 73 11.95 11.06 -2.57
N ALA A 74 12.09 12.05 -1.67
CA ALA A 74 11.00 12.42 -0.76
C ALA A 74 9.80 13.03 -1.50
N CYS A 75 10.04 13.84 -2.54
CA CYS A 75 8.99 14.38 -3.40
C CYS A 75 8.27 13.28 -4.18
N ILE A 76 9.03 12.38 -4.82
CA ILE A 76 8.50 11.22 -5.55
C ILE A 76 7.69 10.33 -4.59
N ASP A 77 8.22 10.00 -3.41
CA ASP A 77 7.54 9.18 -2.40
C ASP A 77 6.21 9.78 -1.96
N THR A 78 6.18 11.10 -1.79
CA THR A 78 4.93 11.80 -1.43
C THR A 78 3.89 11.68 -2.54
N ALA A 79 4.28 11.88 -3.81
CA ALA A 79 3.37 11.74 -4.94
C ALA A 79 2.86 10.30 -5.10
N ILE A 80 3.76 9.30 -4.99
CA ILE A 80 3.40 7.88 -5.00
C ILE A 80 2.41 7.57 -3.86
N ARG A 81 2.71 7.99 -2.64
CA ARG A 81 1.89 7.70 -1.46
C ARG A 81 0.48 8.27 -1.57
N VAL A 82 0.33 9.51 -2.07
CA VAL A 82 -0.99 10.12 -2.29
C VAL A 82 -1.79 9.33 -3.31
N LEU A 83 -1.18 8.96 -4.44
CA LEU A 83 -1.85 8.18 -5.47
C LEU A 83 -2.24 6.79 -4.98
N LEU A 84 -1.32 6.06 -4.32
CA LEU A 84 -1.60 4.74 -3.76
C LEU A 84 -2.73 4.80 -2.71
N MET A 85 -2.79 5.87 -1.90
CA MET A 85 -3.88 6.07 -0.95
C MET A 85 -5.23 6.21 -1.66
N LYS A 86 -5.32 7.03 -2.71
CA LYS A 86 -6.53 7.16 -3.53
C LYS A 86 -6.97 5.80 -4.09
N MET A 87 -6.03 5.04 -4.68
CA MET A 87 -6.33 3.71 -5.24
C MET A 87 -6.81 2.72 -4.17
N THR A 88 -6.27 2.78 -2.94
CA THR A 88 -6.74 1.92 -1.85
C THR A 88 -8.15 2.28 -1.38
N LEU A 89 -8.52 3.55 -1.38
CA LEU A 89 -9.88 4.02 -1.07
C LEU A 89 -10.87 3.59 -2.15
N ASP A 90 -10.48 3.67 -3.42
CA ASP A 90 -11.31 3.16 -4.53
C ASP A 90 -11.56 1.64 -4.37
N ILE A 91 -10.53 0.84 -4.07
CA ILE A 91 -10.67 -0.60 -3.80
C ILE A 91 -11.63 -0.84 -2.63
N GLU A 92 -11.48 -0.11 -1.52
CA GLU A 92 -12.36 -0.24 -0.34
C GLU A 92 -13.81 0.04 -0.71
N HIS A 93 -14.06 1.10 -1.46
CA HIS A 93 -15.39 1.45 -1.94
C HIS A 93 -16.00 0.35 -2.81
N PHE A 94 -15.29 -0.12 -3.82
CA PHE A 94 -15.83 -1.13 -4.74
C PHE A 94 -15.96 -2.52 -4.10
N LEU A 95 -15.17 -2.83 -3.07
CA LEU A 95 -15.40 -4.01 -2.24
C LEU A 95 -16.74 -3.93 -1.49
N LYS A 96 -17.10 -2.76 -0.94
CA LYS A 96 -18.39 -2.53 -0.30
C LYS A 96 -19.55 -2.65 -1.30
N VAL A 97 -19.40 -2.04 -2.48
CA VAL A 97 -20.41 -2.15 -3.57
C VAL A 97 -20.61 -3.60 -3.96
N ARG A 98 -19.53 -4.35 -4.17
CA ARG A 98 -19.60 -5.76 -4.53
C ARG A 98 -20.19 -6.63 -3.42
N PHE A 99 -19.84 -6.36 -2.16
CA PHE A 99 -20.43 -7.01 -1.00
C PHE A 99 -21.95 -6.78 -0.94
N MET A 100 -22.38 -5.54 -1.16
CA MET A 100 -23.80 -5.20 -1.15
C MET A 100 -24.58 -5.87 -2.27
N LYS A 101 -24.00 -5.93 -3.48
CA LYS A 101 -24.62 -6.66 -4.60
C LYS A 101 -24.82 -8.14 -4.26
N GLU A 102 -23.81 -8.81 -3.70
CA GLU A 102 -23.94 -10.19 -3.26
C GLU A 102 -24.99 -10.33 -2.14
N MET A 103 -25.03 -9.39 -1.18
CA MET A 103 -26.04 -9.39 -0.12
C MET A 103 -27.46 -9.32 -0.69
N GLU A 104 -27.71 -8.48 -1.70
CA GLU A 104 -29.02 -8.39 -2.39
C GLU A 104 -29.39 -9.71 -3.07
N GLU A 105 -28.46 -10.40 -3.70
CA GLU A 105 -28.68 -11.72 -4.29
C GLU A 105 -29.04 -12.77 -3.21
N GLN A 106 -28.41 -12.68 -2.03
CA GLN A 106 -28.65 -13.60 -0.91
C GLN A 106 -29.96 -13.32 -0.17
N ILE A 107 -30.47 -12.09 -0.15
CA ILE A 107 -31.80 -11.77 0.41
C ILE A 107 -32.92 -12.61 -0.31
N SER A 108 -32.77 -12.80 -1.61
CA SER A 108 -33.70 -13.65 -2.39
C SER A 108 -33.72 -15.12 -1.91
N SER A 109 -32.65 -15.54 -1.22
CA SER A 109 -32.50 -16.87 -0.60
C SER A 109 -32.93 -16.91 0.88
N GLY A 110 -33.46 -15.79 1.43
CA GLY A 110 -33.95 -15.70 2.81
C GLY A 110 -32.86 -15.27 3.81
N GLN A 111 -31.71 -14.79 3.38
CA GLN A 111 -30.72 -14.23 4.30
C GLN A 111 -31.12 -12.84 4.78
N ASP A 112 -30.98 -12.61 6.08
CA ASP A 112 -31.21 -11.32 6.73
C ASP A 112 -29.88 -10.64 7.09
N GLY A 113 -29.73 -9.37 6.71
CA GLY A 113 -28.51 -8.59 6.97
C GLY A 113 -28.24 -8.31 8.45
N TYR A 114 -29.25 -8.30 9.30
CA TYR A 114 -29.10 -8.24 10.76
C TYR A 114 -28.57 -9.58 11.28
N GLN A 115 -29.16 -10.69 10.82
CA GLN A 115 -28.73 -12.02 11.21
C GLN A 115 -27.30 -12.31 10.73
N LEU A 116 -26.94 -11.88 9.51
CA LEU A 116 -25.59 -12.05 9.00
C LEU A 116 -24.55 -11.41 9.91
N LEU A 117 -24.79 -10.19 10.40
CA LEU A 117 -23.83 -9.52 11.31
C LEU A 117 -23.79 -10.21 12.68
N ARG A 118 -24.94 -10.64 13.23
CA ARG A 118 -24.99 -11.43 14.47
C ARG A 118 -24.20 -12.72 14.34
N ASP A 119 -24.41 -13.46 13.25
CA ASP A 119 -23.66 -14.69 12.94
C ASP A 119 -22.16 -14.46 12.87
N TYR A 120 -21.74 -13.40 12.17
CA TYR A 120 -20.32 -13.03 12.04
C TYR A 120 -19.65 -12.71 13.39
N LEU A 121 -20.37 -11.98 14.26
CA LEU A 121 -19.85 -11.60 15.58
C LEU A 121 -19.84 -12.77 16.58
N GLU A 122 -20.73 -13.76 16.38
CA GLU A 122 -20.84 -14.94 17.26
C GLU A 122 -20.08 -16.16 16.73
N ASP A 123 -19.64 -16.13 15.45
CA ASP A 123 -18.97 -17.29 14.85
C ASP A 123 -17.64 -17.59 15.56
N ALA A 124 -17.56 -18.79 16.09
CA ALA A 124 -16.33 -19.37 16.57
C ALA A 124 -15.73 -20.21 15.43
N ASP A 125 -14.59 -19.78 14.87
CA ASP A 125 -13.89 -20.52 13.82
C ASP A 125 -13.65 -22.00 14.18
N ASN A 126 -13.73 -22.90 13.16
CA ASN A 126 -13.74 -24.35 13.31
C ASN A 126 -12.38 -25.04 13.64
N THR A 127 -11.41 -24.32 14.13
CA THR A 127 -10.14 -24.83 14.62
C THR A 127 -10.15 -24.89 16.16
N ASP A 128 -9.15 -25.23 16.87
CA ASP A 128 -9.10 -25.48 18.32
C ASP A 128 -9.96 -24.57 19.21
N VAL A 129 -10.56 -25.12 20.27
CA VAL A 129 -11.51 -24.44 21.18
C VAL A 129 -10.96 -23.11 21.75
N ALA A 130 -9.68 -23.04 22.05
CA ALA A 130 -9.03 -21.82 22.58
C ALA A 130 -8.87 -20.72 21.51
N GLU A 131 -8.63 -21.06 20.23
CA GLU A 131 -8.59 -20.09 19.13
C GLU A 131 -9.99 -19.58 18.77
N LYS A 132 -11.04 -20.39 18.96
CA LYS A 132 -12.45 -20.04 18.73
C LYS A 132 -12.93 -18.90 19.61
N GLU A 133 -12.71 -19.00 20.90
CA GLU A 133 -13.07 -17.95 21.87
C GLU A 133 -12.30 -16.67 21.58
N ASN A 134 -11.01 -16.77 21.25
CA ASN A 134 -10.16 -15.63 20.96
C ASN A 134 -10.60 -14.84 19.71
N ASN A 135 -11.01 -15.51 18.65
CA ASN A 135 -11.48 -14.85 17.41
C ASN A 135 -12.85 -14.17 17.61
N LYS A 136 -13.78 -14.83 18.31
CA LYS A 136 -15.09 -14.27 18.66
C LYS A 136 -14.93 -13.04 19.57
N GLU A 137 -14.14 -13.13 20.63
CA GLU A 137 -13.86 -12.01 21.52
C GLU A 137 -13.23 -10.85 20.78
N LYS A 138 -12.24 -11.11 19.93
CA LYS A 138 -11.60 -10.10 19.10
C LYS A 138 -12.57 -9.36 18.18
N ARG A 139 -13.48 -10.06 17.49
CA ARG A 139 -14.51 -9.45 16.65
C ARG A 139 -15.46 -8.55 17.46
N LYS A 140 -15.91 -9.04 18.64
CA LYS A 140 -16.74 -8.25 19.56
C LYS A 140 -16.02 -7.02 20.12
N GLU A 141 -14.75 -7.15 20.47
CA GLU A 141 -13.94 -6.01 20.92
C GLU A 141 -13.76 -4.98 19.80
N GLN A 142 -13.50 -5.43 18.57
CA GLN A 142 -13.39 -4.54 17.39
C GLN A 142 -14.70 -3.82 17.12
N TYR A 143 -15.84 -4.53 17.17
CA TYR A 143 -17.18 -3.96 17.05
C TYR A 143 -17.45 -2.91 18.13
N ASN A 144 -17.23 -3.25 19.40
CA ASN A 144 -17.44 -2.31 20.53
C ASN A 144 -16.53 -1.09 20.44
N ARG A 145 -15.29 -1.28 20.01
CA ARG A 145 -14.33 -0.18 19.76
C ARG A 145 -14.83 0.73 18.65
N MET A 146 -15.29 0.18 17.54
CA MET A 146 -15.86 0.95 16.43
C MET A 146 -17.05 1.79 16.90
N ILE A 147 -18.00 1.23 17.65
CA ILE A 147 -19.14 1.94 18.24
C ILE A 147 -18.64 3.08 19.12
N SER A 148 -17.77 2.79 20.09
CA SER A 148 -17.30 3.78 21.07
C SER A 148 -16.55 4.96 20.45
N GLN A 149 -15.70 4.69 19.47
CA GLN A 149 -14.89 5.69 18.77
C GLN A 149 -15.74 6.60 17.87
N ASN A 150 -16.81 6.06 17.29
CA ASN A 150 -17.61 6.78 16.30
C ASN A 150 -18.89 7.42 16.88
N ARG A 151 -19.29 7.10 18.12
CA ARG A 151 -20.53 7.60 18.73
C ARG A 151 -20.63 9.15 18.78
N LYS A 152 -19.51 9.83 18.92
CA LYS A 152 -19.42 11.31 18.95
C LYS A 152 -18.85 11.90 17.66
N ASN A 153 -18.65 11.08 16.63
CA ASN A 153 -18.11 11.52 15.35
C ASN A 153 -19.16 12.30 14.58
N SER A 154 -18.81 13.48 14.07
CA SER A 154 -19.72 14.35 13.31
C SER A 154 -20.21 13.78 11.98
N TYR A 155 -19.51 12.80 11.42
CA TYR A 155 -19.86 12.20 10.12
C TYR A 155 -20.72 10.93 10.24
N CYS A 156 -20.57 10.15 11.33
CA CYS A 156 -21.24 8.86 11.48
C CYS A 156 -21.90 8.64 12.85
N GLY A 157 -21.79 9.60 13.77
CA GLY A 157 -22.36 9.47 15.12
C GLY A 157 -23.87 9.28 15.15
N ASP A 158 -24.60 9.93 14.26
CA ASP A 158 -26.06 9.74 14.17
C ASP A 158 -26.44 8.37 13.62
N LEU A 159 -25.64 7.82 12.70
CA LEU A 159 -25.82 6.47 12.22
C LEU A 159 -25.61 5.45 13.36
N ILE A 160 -24.57 5.64 14.17
CA ILE A 160 -24.31 4.82 15.35
C ILE A 160 -25.50 4.87 16.32
N LYS A 161 -25.94 6.07 16.73
CA LYS A 161 -27.07 6.24 17.68
C LYS A 161 -28.34 5.52 17.21
N LYS A 162 -28.57 5.53 15.90
CA LYS A 162 -29.75 4.87 15.31
C LYS A 162 -29.68 3.34 15.34
N TYR A 163 -28.49 2.76 15.16
CA TYR A 163 -28.35 1.32 14.89
C TYR A 163 -27.50 0.56 15.92
N GLU A 164 -26.96 1.21 16.98
CA GLU A 164 -26.04 0.55 17.91
C GLU A 164 -26.60 -0.66 18.67
N HIS A 165 -27.95 -0.74 18.83
CA HIS A 165 -28.60 -1.84 19.54
C HIS A 165 -28.87 -3.05 18.63
N ASP A 166 -29.10 -2.82 17.35
CA ASP A 166 -29.28 -3.88 16.35
C ASP A 166 -28.83 -3.31 15.00
N MET A 167 -27.60 -3.62 14.64
CA MET A 167 -26.93 -3.03 13.48
C MET A 167 -27.03 -4.00 12.28
N PRO A 168 -27.58 -3.54 11.14
CA PRO A 168 -27.53 -4.33 9.93
C PRO A 168 -26.17 -4.27 9.27
N VAL A 169 -25.81 -5.31 8.51
CA VAL A 169 -24.49 -5.45 7.88
C VAL A 169 -24.13 -4.27 6.94
N TRP A 170 -25.12 -3.69 6.25
CA TRP A 170 -24.90 -2.54 5.36
C TRP A 170 -24.52 -1.25 6.12
N VAL A 171 -24.92 -1.10 7.36
CA VAL A 171 -24.45 -0.02 8.23
C VAL A 171 -23.04 -0.34 8.76
N TYR A 172 -22.83 -1.59 9.15
CA TYR A 172 -21.55 -2.06 9.67
C TYR A 172 -20.41 -1.81 8.68
N ILE A 173 -20.57 -2.18 7.41
CA ILE A 173 -19.51 -2.01 6.39
C ILE A 173 -19.16 -0.55 6.12
N GLU A 174 -20.06 0.41 6.38
CA GLU A 174 -19.76 1.83 6.24
C GLU A 174 -18.88 2.38 7.39
N LEU A 175 -18.92 1.73 8.54
CA LEU A 175 -18.29 2.19 9.76
C LEU A 175 -16.94 1.51 10.07
N VAL A 176 -16.72 0.32 9.49
CA VAL A 176 -15.56 -0.49 9.83
C VAL A 176 -14.30 -0.10 9.08
N SER A 177 -13.17 -0.51 9.63
CA SER A 177 -11.89 -0.38 8.96
C SER A 177 -11.77 -1.32 7.74
N PHE A 178 -10.85 -1.01 6.81
CA PHE A 178 -10.53 -1.91 5.70
C PHE A 178 -10.16 -3.33 6.17
N GLY A 179 -9.53 -3.45 7.34
CA GLY A 179 -9.19 -4.75 7.94
C GLY A 179 -10.43 -5.54 8.32
N ASP A 180 -11.36 -4.91 9.02
CA ASP A 180 -12.59 -5.55 9.48
C ASP A 180 -13.52 -5.89 8.29
N LEU A 181 -13.57 -5.05 7.25
CA LEU A 181 -14.27 -5.33 5.99
C LEU A 181 -13.67 -6.59 5.31
N LYS A 182 -12.34 -6.68 5.22
CA LYS A 182 -11.65 -7.86 4.69
C LYS A 182 -12.00 -9.13 5.47
N ASP A 183 -12.04 -9.05 6.80
CA ASP A 183 -12.34 -10.18 7.68
C ASP A 183 -13.81 -10.63 7.52
N LEU A 184 -14.74 -9.69 7.35
CA LEU A 184 -16.15 -10.01 7.02
C LEU A 184 -16.27 -10.67 5.63
N ILE A 185 -15.56 -10.19 4.61
CA ILE A 185 -15.53 -10.79 3.27
C ILE A 185 -14.99 -12.23 3.35
N SER A 186 -13.91 -12.47 4.12
CA SER A 186 -13.37 -13.82 4.34
C SER A 186 -14.39 -14.74 4.97
N TYR A 187 -15.09 -14.27 5.99
CA TYR A 187 -16.16 -15.02 6.65
C TYR A 187 -17.28 -15.40 5.66
N CYS A 188 -17.76 -14.44 4.87
CA CYS A 188 -18.83 -14.71 3.91
C CYS A 188 -18.41 -15.71 2.81
N LYS A 189 -17.15 -15.65 2.35
CA LYS A 189 -16.60 -16.63 1.42
C LYS A 189 -16.56 -18.04 2.02
N GLU A 190 -16.04 -18.16 3.23
CA GLU A 190 -15.71 -19.46 3.84
C GLU A 190 -16.91 -20.13 4.49
N LYS A 191 -17.81 -19.36 5.12
CA LYS A 191 -18.91 -19.87 5.92
C LYS A 191 -20.27 -19.73 5.26
N LYS A 192 -20.45 -18.75 4.39
CA LYS A 192 -21.73 -18.49 3.70
C LYS A 192 -21.70 -18.91 2.23
N ASN A 193 -20.55 -19.36 1.71
CA ASN A 193 -20.38 -19.78 0.32
C ASN A 193 -20.79 -18.70 -0.71
N TRP A 194 -20.46 -17.44 -0.45
CA TRP A 194 -20.74 -16.34 -1.35
C TRP A 194 -19.82 -16.39 -2.57
N ASN A 195 -20.29 -17.05 -3.62
CA ASN A 195 -19.49 -17.42 -4.78
C ASN A 195 -18.98 -16.23 -5.59
N SER A 196 -19.70 -15.11 -5.63
CA SER A 196 -19.25 -13.91 -6.35
C SER A 196 -18.02 -13.25 -5.72
N LEU A 197 -17.68 -13.62 -4.47
CA LEU A 197 -16.48 -13.13 -3.78
C LEU A 197 -15.28 -14.08 -3.94
N ASN A 198 -15.41 -15.23 -4.62
CA ASN A 198 -14.40 -16.28 -4.66
C ASN A 198 -13.09 -15.87 -5.38
N ASP A 199 -13.15 -14.96 -6.33
CA ASP A 199 -11.99 -14.40 -7.03
C ASP A 199 -11.19 -13.39 -6.18
N ILE A 200 -11.72 -12.97 -5.02
CA ILE A 200 -11.03 -12.08 -4.09
C ILE A 200 -10.02 -12.91 -3.27
N ASP A 201 -8.73 -12.62 -3.45
CA ASP A 201 -7.67 -13.22 -2.63
C ASP A 201 -7.47 -12.41 -1.34
N ILE A 202 -7.81 -13.00 -0.19
CA ILE A 202 -7.77 -12.35 1.13
C ILE A 202 -6.35 -11.97 1.54
N GLN A 203 -5.34 -12.78 1.20
CA GLN A 203 -3.95 -12.47 1.50
C GLN A 203 -3.45 -11.30 0.65
N SER A 204 -3.93 -11.20 -0.60
CA SER A 204 -3.65 -10.06 -1.46
C SER A 204 -4.26 -8.77 -0.91
N LEU A 205 -5.51 -8.81 -0.43
CA LEU A 205 -6.14 -7.67 0.25
C LEU A 205 -5.40 -7.27 1.53
N ASP A 206 -4.85 -8.23 2.28
CA ASP A 206 -4.06 -7.89 3.46
C ASP A 206 -2.79 -7.09 3.11
N ARG A 207 -2.14 -7.38 1.97
CA ARG A 207 -1.01 -6.58 1.46
C ARG A 207 -1.46 -5.18 1.06
N VAL A 208 -2.63 -5.03 0.46
CA VAL A 208 -3.24 -3.72 0.16
C VAL A 208 -3.51 -2.95 1.45
N ARG A 209 -4.08 -3.59 2.49
CA ARG A 209 -4.32 -3.00 3.81
C ARG A 209 -3.03 -2.48 4.45
N GLN A 210 -1.97 -3.30 4.44
CA GLN A 210 -0.66 -2.89 4.97
C GLN A 210 -0.11 -1.66 4.24
N LEU A 211 -0.22 -1.62 2.91
CA LEU A 211 0.22 -0.49 2.10
C LEU A 211 -0.64 0.76 2.37
N ARG A 212 -1.98 0.61 2.44
CA ARG A 212 -2.90 1.69 2.81
C ARG A 212 -2.53 2.31 4.16
N ASN A 213 -2.28 1.48 5.16
CA ASN A 213 -1.89 1.95 6.48
C ASN A 213 -0.52 2.67 6.44
N ALA A 214 0.45 2.15 5.70
CA ALA A 214 1.73 2.83 5.50
C ALA A 214 1.56 4.21 4.85
N CYS A 215 0.67 4.34 3.86
CA CYS A 215 0.35 5.61 3.22
C CYS A 215 -0.34 6.58 4.19
N ALA A 216 -1.35 6.11 4.95
CA ALA A 216 -2.11 6.90 5.91
C ALA A 216 -1.22 7.43 7.06
N HIS A 217 -0.27 6.62 7.53
CA HIS A 217 0.69 7.01 8.56
C HIS A 217 1.91 7.77 8.01
N ASN A 218 1.86 8.20 6.76
CA ASN A 218 2.94 8.98 6.15
C ASN A 218 4.31 8.26 6.18
N ASN A 219 4.33 6.91 6.12
CA ASN A 219 5.56 6.13 6.06
C ASN A 219 6.22 6.27 4.69
N ALA A 220 7.55 6.18 4.65
CA ALA A 220 8.30 6.20 3.39
C ALA A 220 8.10 4.87 2.63
N ILE A 221 7.51 4.94 1.45
CA ILE A 221 7.16 3.77 0.63
C ILE A 221 8.35 3.28 -0.20
N ILE A 222 9.11 4.20 -0.80
CA ILE A 222 10.23 3.85 -1.69
C ILE A 222 11.59 3.83 -0.98
N ASN A 223 11.65 3.69 0.34
CA ASN A 223 12.90 3.46 1.03
C ASN A 223 13.31 1.98 0.96
N ASN A 224 14.60 1.67 0.97
CA ASN A 224 15.13 0.30 1.04
C ASN A 224 14.48 -0.67 0.03
N LEU A 225 14.60 -0.36 -1.25
CA LEU A 225 14.08 -1.17 -2.36
C LEU A 225 14.97 -2.37 -2.71
N THR A 226 15.98 -2.64 -1.89
CA THR A 226 16.90 -3.77 -2.05
C THR A 226 16.12 -5.11 -1.98
N PRO A 227 16.36 -6.04 -2.87
CA PRO A 227 15.78 -7.37 -2.80
C PRO A 227 16.16 -8.08 -1.51
N VAL A 228 15.21 -8.83 -0.95
CA VAL A 228 15.47 -9.66 0.23
C VAL A 228 16.16 -10.95 -0.19
N GLY A 229 17.10 -11.44 0.62
CA GLY A 229 17.85 -12.69 0.37
C GLY A 229 16.94 -13.92 0.22
N ARG A 230 17.44 -14.97 -0.45
CA ARG A 230 16.66 -16.17 -0.83
C ARG A 230 15.97 -16.85 0.35
N GLU A 231 16.58 -16.84 1.52
CA GLU A 231 16.06 -17.48 2.76
C GLU A 231 14.76 -16.85 3.29
N ARG A 232 14.43 -15.63 2.88
CA ARG A 232 13.23 -14.90 3.29
C ARG A 232 12.21 -14.70 2.16
N GLN A 233 12.39 -15.39 1.04
CA GLN A 233 11.50 -15.29 -0.11
C GLN A 233 10.34 -16.29 0.05
N SER A 234 9.21 -15.86 0.59
CA SER A 234 7.95 -16.49 0.25
C SER A 234 7.66 -16.18 -1.23
N GLY A 235 7.46 -17.20 -2.05
CA GLY A 235 7.14 -17.01 -3.47
C GLY A 235 5.88 -16.17 -3.62
N SER A 236 5.87 -15.25 -4.60
CA SER A 236 4.63 -14.56 -4.93
C SER A 236 3.62 -15.55 -5.52
N PRO A 237 2.32 -15.40 -5.22
CA PRO A 237 1.27 -16.23 -5.80
C PRO A 237 1.34 -16.28 -7.32
N LYS A 238 0.86 -17.39 -7.92
CA LYS A 238 0.91 -17.58 -9.37
C LYS A 238 0.16 -16.45 -10.09
N PHE A 239 -1.04 -16.07 -9.62
CA PHE A 239 -1.85 -15.02 -10.24
C PHE A 239 -1.12 -13.67 -10.32
N ILE A 240 -0.31 -13.30 -9.32
CA ILE A 240 0.53 -12.09 -9.36
C ILE A 240 1.63 -12.20 -10.42
N THR A 241 2.24 -13.38 -10.53
CA THR A 241 3.25 -13.61 -11.56
C THR A 241 2.65 -13.56 -12.97
N ASP A 242 1.49 -14.16 -13.17
CA ASP A 242 0.75 -14.18 -14.43
C ASP A 242 0.29 -12.77 -14.83
N PHE A 243 -0.21 -11.98 -13.86
CA PHE A 243 -0.54 -10.58 -14.07
C PHE A 243 0.64 -9.78 -14.62
N ILE A 244 1.82 -9.88 -14.01
CA ILE A 244 3.02 -9.17 -14.50
C ILE A 244 3.43 -9.65 -15.91
N ILE A 245 3.31 -10.95 -16.20
CA ILE A 245 3.64 -11.52 -17.52
C ILE A 245 2.69 -10.95 -18.59
N LYS A 246 1.41 -10.85 -18.29
CA LYS A 246 0.41 -10.27 -19.20
C LYS A 246 0.70 -8.81 -19.54
N LEU A 247 1.20 -8.04 -18.58
CA LEU A 247 1.47 -6.61 -18.74
C LEU A 247 2.77 -6.29 -19.50
N GLY A 248 3.76 -7.20 -19.51
CA GLY A 248 4.99 -6.92 -20.24
C GLY A 248 6.06 -7.99 -20.12
N ASN A 249 7.02 -7.90 -21.03
CA ASN A 249 8.12 -8.88 -21.12
C ASN A 249 9.22 -8.57 -20.08
N ILE A 250 8.97 -8.96 -18.83
CA ILE A 250 9.95 -8.85 -17.75
C ILE A 250 10.56 -10.22 -17.46
N LYS A 251 11.89 -10.35 -17.58
CA LYS A 251 12.61 -11.61 -17.35
C LYS A 251 12.29 -12.20 -15.98
N LYS A 252 12.09 -13.53 -15.90
CA LYS A 252 11.74 -14.28 -14.67
C LYS A 252 12.64 -13.93 -13.46
N VAL A 253 13.95 -13.81 -13.70
CA VAL A 253 14.92 -13.46 -12.63
C VAL A 253 14.63 -12.07 -12.07
N ASN A 254 14.36 -11.09 -12.93
CA ASN A 254 14.06 -9.72 -12.52
C ASN A 254 12.73 -9.64 -11.76
N ARG A 255 11.68 -10.35 -12.23
CA ARG A 255 10.40 -10.43 -11.50
C ARG A 255 10.59 -10.97 -10.10
N LYS A 256 11.25 -12.14 -9.96
CA LYS A 256 11.51 -12.74 -8.65
C LYS A 256 12.31 -11.79 -7.75
N LYS A 257 13.36 -11.16 -8.29
CA LYS A 257 14.19 -10.20 -7.55
C LYS A 257 13.38 -9.00 -7.07
N LYS A 258 12.53 -8.40 -7.91
CA LYS A 258 11.71 -7.25 -7.52
C LYS A 258 10.60 -7.63 -6.54
N LEU A 259 9.89 -8.72 -6.79
CA LEU A 259 8.82 -9.20 -5.90
C LEU A 259 9.32 -9.70 -4.55
N SER A 260 10.60 -10.00 -4.38
CA SER A 260 11.16 -10.32 -3.06
C SER A 260 11.21 -9.11 -2.12
N ASN A 261 11.19 -7.89 -2.65
CA ASN A 261 11.06 -6.70 -1.80
C ASN A 261 9.60 -6.51 -1.33
N PRO A 262 9.33 -6.45 -0.02
CA PRO A 262 7.97 -6.37 0.49
C PRO A 262 7.18 -5.16 -0.02
N ARG A 263 7.81 -4.00 -0.19
CA ARG A 263 7.16 -2.77 -0.66
C ARG A 263 6.75 -2.87 -2.11
N ILE A 264 7.68 -3.33 -2.96
CA ILE A 264 7.38 -3.58 -4.39
C ILE A 264 6.27 -4.62 -4.50
N ASN A 265 6.33 -5.69 -3.72
CA ASN A 265 5.32 -6.73 -3.70
C ASN A 265 3.93 -6.17 -3.32
N GLN A 266 3.83 -5.35 -2.27
CA GLN A 266 2.57 -4.71 -1.85
C GLN A 266 2.00 -3.79 -2.94
N ILE A 267 2.85 -3.00 -3.61
CA ILE A 267 2.39 -2.14 -4.72
C ILE A 267 1.84 -2.99 -5.87
N ILE A 268 2.48 -4.10 -6.22
CA ILE A 268 1.98 -4.99 -7.27
C ILE A 268 0.66 -5.64 -6.88
N HIS A 269 0.49 -6.06 -5.62
CA HIS A 269 -0.80 -6.56 -5.13
C HIS A 269 -1.90 -5.49 -5.19
N LEU A 270 -1.57 -4.23 -4.90
CA LEU A 270 -2.51 -3.12 -5.07
C LEU A 270 -2.91 -2.96 -6.53
N LEU A 271 -1.95 -2.90 -7.46
CA LEU A 271 -2.24 -2.73 -8.90
C LEU A 271 -3.08 -3.90 -9.44
N TYR A 272 -2.77 -5.13 -9.03
CA TYR A 272 -3.57 -6.31 -9.37
C TYR A 272 -5.03 -6.18 -8.89
N ASN A 273 -5.21 -5.89 -7.60
CA ASN A 273 -6.57 -5.73 -7.04
C ASN A 273 -7.31 -4.55 -7.67
N TYR A 274 -6.60 -3.45 -7.96
CA TYR A 274 -7.19 -2.29 -8.61
C TYR A 274 -7.75 -2.64 -10.00
N CYS A 275 -6.95 -3.32 -10.80
CA CYS A 275 -7.38 -3.73 -12.15
C CYS A 275 -8.57 -4.70 -12.13
N ASN A 276 -8.66 -5.57 -11.13
CA ASN A 276 -9.69 -6.62 -11.09
C ASN A 276 -10.95 -6.22 -10.30
N LEU A 277 -10.85 -5.37 -9.27
CA LEU A 277 -11.97 -5.05 -8.38
C LEU A 277 -12.65 -3.74 -8.73
N VAL A 278 -11.89 -2.76 -9.24
CA VAL A 278 -12.47 -1.49 -9.65
C VAL A 278 -13.04 -1.66 -11.06
N PRO A 279 -14.34 -1.44 -11.27
CA PRO A 279 -14.97 -1.57 -12.59
C PRO A 279 -14.45 -0.53 -13.57
N ASP A 280 -14.56 -0.83 -14.85
CA ASP A 280 -14.22 0.13 -15.90
C ASP A 280 -15.18 1.32 -15.85
N GLY A 281 -14.64 2.52 -16.06
CA GLY A 281 -15.35 3.78 -15.93
C GLY A 281 -14.43 4.93 -15.54
N GLU A 282 -15.01 6.09 -15.30
CA GLU A 282 -14.29 7.36 -15.08
C GLU A 282 -13.31 7.28 -13.88
N THR A 283 -13.70 6.65 -12.78
CA THR A 283 -12.84 6.49 -11.60
C THR A 283 -11.56 5.74 -11.94
N LYS A 284 -11.69 4.60 -12.63
CA LYS A 284 -10.54 3.76 -13.00
C LYS A 284 -9.66 4.48 -14.02
N LYS A 285 -10.25 5.08 -15.02
CA LYS A 285 -9.55 5.88 -16.05
C LYS A 285 -8.73 6.99 -15.41
N THR A 286 -9.35 7.82 -14.58
CA THR A 286 -8.67 8.92 -13.87
C THR A 286 -7.46 8.42 -13.07
N ARG A 287 -7.57 7.32 -12.34
CA ARG A 287 -6.45 6.79 -11.54
C ARG A 287 -5.33 6.21 -12.39
N ILE A 288 -5.66 5.56 -13.49
CA ILE A 288 -4.65 5.04 -14.44
C ILE A 288 -3.92 6.19 -15.10
N ASP A 289 -4.62 7.26 -15.47
CA ASP A 289 -3.99 8.47 -16.02
C ASP A 289 -3.09 9.17 -15.01
N GLU A 290 -3.51 9.29 -13.74
CA GLU A 290 -2.66 9.80 -12.65
C GLU A 290 -1.41 8.93 -12.46
N LEU A 291 -1.56 7.60 -12.49
CA LEU A 291 -0.45 6.65 -12.37
C LEU A 291 0.52 6.78 -13.55
N LYS A 292 -0.01 6.90 -14.76
CA LYS A 292 0.76 7.12 -15.98
C LYS A 292 1.55 8.44 -15.91
N LYS A 293 0.88 9.55 -15.60
CA LYS A 293 1.54 10.85 -15.42
C LYS A 293 2.67 10.79 -14.38
N LEU A 294 2.42 10.13 -13.26
CA LEU A 294 3.43 10.00 -12.21
C LEU A 294 4.65 9.19 -12.67
N ILE A 295 4.43 7.99 -13.22
CA ILE A 295 5.52 7.06 -13.55
C ILE A 295 6.25 7.47 -14.85
N ILE A 296 5.52 7.97 -15.86
CA ILE A 296 6.10 8.21 -17.18
C ILE A 296 6.60 9.64 -17.34
N GLU A 297 5.97 10.61 -16.68
CA GLU A 297 6.28 12.03 -16.87
C GLU A 297 6.99 12.65 -15.66
N ARG A 298 6.47 12.43 -14.41
CA ARG A 298 7.00 13.10 -13.21
C ARG A 298 8.31 12.48 -12.72
N ILE A 299 8.38 11.16 -12.59
CA ILE A 299 9.59 10.49 -12.04
C ILE A 299 10.83 10.74 -12.91
N PRO A 300 10.77 10.76 -14.25
CA PRO A 300 11.95 11.00 -15.08
C PRO A 300 12.46 12.43 -15.11
N GLN A 301 11.77 13.41 -14.51
CA GLN A 301 12.16 14.84 -14.58
C GLN A 301 13.60 15.09 -14.11
N HIS A 302 14.06 14.31 -13.12
CA HIS A 302 15.45 14.34 -12.62
C HIS A 302 16.13 12.98 -12.75
N LYS A 303 15.95 12.32 -13.92
CA LYS A 303 16.52 10.98 -14.17
C LYS A 303 18.05 10.93 -14.03
N GLU A 304 18.72 12.05 -14.29
CA GLU A 304 20.16 12.21 -14.17
C GLU A 304 20.65 11.99 -12.72
N TYR A 305 19.83 12.31 -11.71
CA TYR A 305 20.16 12.09 -10.30
C TYR A 305 20.33 10.60 -9.95
N PHE A 306 19.70 9.73 -10.71
CA PHE A 306 19.64 8.30 -10.41
C PHE A 306 20.27 7.44 -11.51
N SER A 307 20.92 8.05 -12.51
CA SER A 307 21.49 7.35 -13.67
C SER A 307 22.54 6.31 -13.28
N GLU A 308 23.34 6.58 -12.25
CA GLU A 308 24.36 5.66 -11.73
C GLU A 308 23.84 4.69 -10.64
N ASN A 309 22.58 4.82 -10.22
CA ASN A 309 21.98 3.95 -9.20
C ASN A 309 21.17 2.82 -9.85
N ASP A 310 21.79 1.68 -10.05
CA ASP A 310 21.16 0.51 -10.68
C ASP A 310 19.90 0.02 -9.97
N LEU A 311 19.83 0.13 -8.64
CA LEU A 311 18.68 -0.28 -7.86
C LEU A 311 17.46 0.58 -8.21
N LEU A 312 17.61 1.90 -8.17
CA LEU A 312 16.54 2.86 -8.46
C LEU A 312 16.17 2.80 -9.95
N ARG A 313 17.15 2.81 -10.85
CA ARG A 313 16.93 2.70 -12.29
C ARG A 313 16.18 1.43 -12.68
N SER A 314 16.61 0.27 -12.20
CA SER A 314 15.96 -1.00 -12.52
C SER A 314 14.57 -1.13 -11.88
N THR A 315 14.32 -0.46 -10.75
CA THR A 315 12.99 -0.42 -10.13
C THR A 315 12.05 0.49 -10.91
N TYR A 316 12.53 1.64 -11.36
CA TYR A 316 11.79 2.52 -12.25
C TYR A 316 11.38 1.78 -13.54
N LEU A 317 12.33 1.14 -14.23
CA LEU A 317 12.05 0.39 -15.48
C LEU A 317 11.04 -0.74 -15.25
N PHE A 318 11.08 -1.40 -14.12
CA PHE A 318 10.10 -2.42 -13.74
C PHE A 318 8.68 -1.84 -13.66
N PHE A 319 8.48 -0.75 -12.92
CA PHE A 319 7.16 -0.11 -12.80
C PHE A 319 6.72 0.57 -14.10
N HIS A 320 7.64 1.17 -14.84
CA HIS A 320 7.35 1.75 -16.15
C HIS A 320 6.78 0.70 -17.13
N THR A 321 7.36 -0.51 -17.15
CA THR A 321 6.85 -1.59 -18.01
C THR A 321 5.44 -2.02 -17.58
N ILE A 322 5.19 -2.15 -16.28
CA ILE A 322 3.89 -2.55 -15.73
C ILE A 322 2.82 -1.50 -16.04
N VAL A 323 3.11 -0.22 -15.79
CA VAL A 323 2.15 0.87 -16.00
C VAL A 323 1.81 1.03 -17.49
N ARG A 324 2.79 0.89 -18.39
CA ARG A 324 2.51 0.86 -19.83
C ARG A 324 1.66 -0.34 -20.25
N GLY A 325 1.83 -1.48 -19.61
CA GLY A 325 1.00 -2.67 -19.86
C GLY A 325 -0.44 -2.46 -19.40
N ILE A 326 -0.64 -1.87 -18.23
CA ILE A 326 -1.96 -1.50 -17.72
C ILE A 326 -2.64 -0.51 -18.70
N ASP A 327 -1.98 0.59 -19.05
CA ASP A 327 -2.50 1.61 -19.96
C ASP A 327 -2.95 1.00 -21.31
N LYS A 328 -2.15 0.12 -21.91
CA LYS A 328 -2.51 -0.57 -23.16
C LYS A 328 -3.74 -1.47 -23.00
N THR A 329 -3.86 -2.20 -21.91
CA THR A 329 -5.01 -3.09 -21.69
C THR A 329 -6.30 -2.29 -21.62
N PHE A 330 -6.31 -1.16 -20.93
CA PHE A 330 -7.50 -0.30 -20.82
C PHE A 330 -7.81 0.50 -22.08
N SER A 331 -6.80 0.89 -22.88
CA SER A 331 -7.02 1.58 -24.15
C SER A 331 -7.62 0.69 -25.24
N ILE A 332 -7.44 -0.64 -25.14
CA ILE A 332 -8.04 -1.60 -26.08
C ILE A 332 -9.51 -1.84 -25.72
N ASP A 333 -9.83 -1.97 -24.43
CA ASP A 333 -11.19 -2.20 -23.95
C ASP A 333 -12.12 -0.98 -24.23
N GLU A 334 -11.59 0.25 -24.35
CA GLU A 334 -12.33 1.45 -24.79
C GLU A 334 -12.67 1.45 -26.30
N LEU A 335 -11.95 0.69 -27.12
CA LEU A 335 -12.22 0.61 -28.59
C LEU A 335 -13.23 -0.48 -28.93
N ASP A 336 -13.43 -1.44 -28.02
CA ASP A 336 -14.36 -2.58 -28.19
C ASP A 336 -15.71 -2.38 -27.45
N SER A 337 -15.88 -1.28 -26.73
CA SER A 337 -17.11 -0.88 -26.02
C SER A 337 -17.86 0.23 -26.72
#